data_914be70cd7ad2d71847b5362a41ce688
#
_entry.id   914be70cd7ad2d71847b5362a41ce688
#
_cell.length_a   1.000
_cell.length_b   1.000
_cell.length_c   1.000
_cell.angle_alpha   90.00
_cell.angle_beta   90.00
_cell.angle_gamma   90.00
#
_symmetry.space_group_name_H-M   'P 1'
#
loop_
_entity.id
_entity.type
_entity.pdbx_description
1 polymer ?
#
loop_
_entity_poly.entity_id
_entity_poly.type
_entity_poly.pdbx_seq_one_letter_code
_entity_poly.pdbx_strand_id
1 'polypeptide(L)'
;MSEAKTILVTGGSGYIGGMVCKLLVDEGHNVINVDRRKREIPGVTLYPFDLDNSQIKGVISLTKPDTIMHFAAEHEVARSMEEPDRYYWNNVSNTIALLNHAVENGVKNFVFSSSSSVYGDIQDFPTTEDTPKAPVSPYGRSKSIVEDILQDYKNAFGLNYVALRYFNAAGACPDNTHGYMQEKASHIVPIICRNVLNEEVTSVYGMDYDTPDGTAIRDYTHVFDIATAHLASMHYLGDGGESDIFNIGNGEGSSVLEVLNAFEKVTGQMPEHTFASRRAGDPP
;
A
#
# COMPACT_ATOMS: atom_id res chain seq x y z
N MET A 1 22.47 -1.89 17.81
CA MET A 1 21.66 -2.67 16.84
C MET A 1 20.50 -3.22 17.62
N SER A 2 19.27 -2.99 17.18
CA SER A 2 18.08 -3.63 17.76
C SER A 2 18.19 -5.14 17.62
N GLU A 3 17.61 -5.89 18.56
CA GLU A 3 17.53 -7.36 18.47
C GLU A 3 16.83 -7.80 17.19
N ALA A 4 17.38 -8.81 16.51
CA ALA A 4 16.78 -9.35 15.28
C ALA A 4 15.41 -9.96 15.60
N LYS A 5 14.37 -9.51 14.90
CA LYS A 5 12.98 -9.97 15.05
C LYS A 5 12.58 -10.85 13.87
N THR A 6 11.57 -11.69 14.06
CA THR A 6 10.93 -12.43 12.98
C THR A 6 9.69 -11.67 12.49
N ILE A 7 9.69 -11.27 11.23
CA ILE A 7 8.62 -10.45 10.63
C ILE A 7 7.95 -11.26 9.51
N LEU A 8 6.65 -11.45 9.62
CA LEU A 8 5.86 -12.04 8.56
C LEU A 8 5.24 -10.92 7.73
N VAL A 9 5.58 -10.89 6.45
CA VAL A 9 5.05 -9.95 5.46
C VAL A 9 4.09 -10.70 4.53
N THR A 10 2.85 -10.28 4.44
CA THR A 10 1.93 -10.79 3.43
C THR A 10 1.90 -9.82 2.25
N GLY A 11 1.95 -10.34 1.03
CA GLY A 11 2.06 -9.48 -0.16
C GLY A 11 3.46 -8.91 -0.39
N GLY A 12 4.48 -9.53 0.20
CA GLY A 12 5.88 -9.09 0.11
C GLY A 12 6.50 -9.22 -1.29
N SER A 13 5.87 -9.93 -2.22
CA SER A 13 6.28 -9.94 -3.63
C SER A 13 5.71 -8.78 -4.45
N GLY A 14 4.91 -7.90 -3.81
CA GLY A 14 4.32 -6.71 -4.40
C GLY A 14 5.28 -5.52 -4.45
N TYR A 15 4.76 -4.37 -4.90
CA TYR A 15 5.53 -3.13 -5.04
C TYR A 15 5.98 -2.57 -3.68
N ILE A 16 5.04 -2.27 -2.77
CA ILE A 16 5.36 -1.72 -1.44
C ILE A 16 5.93 -2.81 -0.53
N GLY A 17 5.26 -3.98 -0.46
CA GLY A 17 5.69 -5.08 0.40
C GLY A 17 7.11 -5.58 0.09
N GLY A 18 7.51 -5.59 -1.19
CA GLY A 18 8.86 -5.99 -1.59
C GLY A 18 9.93 -4.98 -1.16
N MET A 19 9.61 -3.68 -1.18
CA MET A 19 10.50 -2.65 -0.64
C MET A 19 10.66 -2.82 0.88
N VAL A 20 9.56 -3.08 1.59
CA VAL A 20 9.60 -3.35 3.04
C VAL A 20 10.41 -4.60 3.35
N CYS A 21 10.20 -5.71 2.62
CA CYS A 21 11.00 -6.92 2.80
C CYS A 21 12.50 -6.65 2.66
N LYS A 22 12.90 -5.88 1.64
CA LYS A 22 14.30 -5.49 1.43
C LYS A 22 14.85 -4.72 2.62
N LEU A 23 14.17 -3.68 3.07
CA LEU A 23 14.62 -2.85 4.19
C LEU A 23 14.70 -3.64 5.50
N LEU A 24 13.76 -4.55 5.76
CA LEU A 24 13.79 -5.43 6.93
C LEU A 24 15.01 -6.37 6.92
N VAL A 25 15.37 -6.90 5.74
CA VAL A 25 16.59 -7.71 5.58
C VAL A 25 17.85 -6.87 5.79
N ASP A 26 17.87 -5.64 5.26
CA ASP A 26 18.99 -4.71 5.41
C ASP A 26 19.21 -4.32 6.89
N GLU A 27 18.13 -4.28 7.71
CA GLU A 27 18.20 -4.09 9.17
C GLU A 27 18.58 -5.38 9.94
N GLY A 28 18.70 -6.52 9.27
CA GLY A 28 19.10 -7.79 9.88
C GLY A 28 17.97 -8.60 10.51
N HIS A 29 16.72 -8.35 10.14
CA HIS A 29 15.57 -9.12 10.61
C HIS A 29 15.41 -10.44 9.85
N ASN A 30 14.77 -11.44 10.49
CA ASN A 30 14.33 -12.68 9.84
C ASN A 30 12.99 -12.42 9.12
N VAL A 31 13.01 -12.34 7.80
CA VAL A 31 11.86 -11.94 6.99
C VAL A 31 11.21 -13.13 6.31
N ILE A 32 9.91 -13.29 6.54
CA ILE A 32 9.06 -14.34 5.97
C ILE A 32 8.02 -13.66 5.10
N ASN A 33 7.97 -14.02 3.82
CA ASN A 33 6.98 -13.53 2.88
C ASN A 33 5.95 -14.60 2.51
N VAL A 34 4.68 -14.28 2.65
CA VAL A 34 3.58 -15.08 2.11
C VAL A 34 2.94 -14.29 0.97
N ASP A 35 3.05 -14.80 -0.25
CA ASP A 35 2.51 -14.16 -1.44
C ASP A 35 2.18 -15.21 -2.51
N ARG A 36 1.09 -15.02 -3.25
CA ARG A 36 0.75 -15.89 -4.40
C ARG A 36 1.74 -15.76 -5.56
N ARG A 37 2.47 -14.66 -5.65
CA ARG A 37 3.52 -14.42 -6.66
C ARG A 37 4.82 -15.05 -6.20
N LYS A 38 5.44 -15.82 -7.08
CA LYS A 38 6.71 -16.52 -6.83
C LYS A 38 7.92 -15.61 -7.12
N ARG A 39 7.97 -14.45 -6.47
CA ARG A 39 9.11 -13.55 -6.59
C ARG A 39 10.03 -13.73 -5.40
N GLU A 40 11.25 -14.15 -5.68
CA GLU A 40 12.31 -14.25 -4.68
C GLU A 40 12.92 -12.87 -4.40
N ILE A 41 13.15 -12.60 -3.12
CA ILE A 41 13.88 -11.42 -2.64
C ILE A 41 15.06 -11.97 -1.81
N PRO A 42 16.31 -11.55 -2.08
CA PRO A 42 17.47 -12.02 -1.33
C PRO A 42 17.28 -11.85 0.19
N GLY A 43 17.57 -12.90 0.96
CA GLY A 43 17.42 -12.88 2.42
C GLY A 43 16.01 -13.09 2.95
N VAL A 44 14.99 -13.26 2.09
CA VAL A 44 13.58 -13.46 2.47
C VAL A 44 13.18 -14.91 2.25
N THR A 45 12.56 -15.52 3.27
CA THR A 45 11.95 -16.86 3.14
C THR A 45 10.56 -16.74 2.51
N LEU A 46 10.38 -17.28 1.31
CA LEU A 46 9.12 -17.20 0.56
C LEU A 46 8.23 -18.44 0.76
N TYR A 47 6.98 -18.21 1.12
CA TYR A 47 5.89 -19.19 1.08
C TYR A 47 4.91 -18.81 -0.05
N PRO A 48 4.95 -19.49 -1.21
CA PRO A 48 4.23 -19.06 -2.42
C PRO A 48 2.80 -19.61 -2.48
N PHE A 49 1.88 -19.03 -1.70
CA PHE A 49 0.45 -19.34 -1.71
C PHE A 49 -0.42 -18.11 -1.36
N ASP A 50 -1.71 -18.19 -1.63
CA ASP A 50 -2.67 -17.12 -1.34
C ASP A 50 -3.14 -17.18 0.13
N LEU A 51 -3.61 -16.06 0.68
CA LEU A 51 -4.04 -15.96 2.08
C LEU A 51 -5.26 -16.80 2.43
N ASP A 52 -6.08 -17.19 1.45
CA ASP A 52 -7.20 -18.11 1.64
C ASP A 52 -6.75 -19.56 1.89
N ASN A 53 -5.44 -19.83 1.75
CA ASN A 53 -4.87 -21.15 1.97
C ASN A 53 -4.69 -21.43 3.47
N SER A 54 -5.24 -22.56 3.93
CA SER A 54 -5.11 -23.03 5.33
C SER A 54 -3.65 -23.18 5.82
N GLN A 55 -2.67 -23.20 4.92
CA GLN A 55 -1.24 -23.26 5.25
C GLN A 55 -0.74 -22.04 6.00
N ILE A 56 -1.41 -20.87 5.87
CA ILE A 56 -1.02 -19.64 6.59
C ILE A 56 -0.95 -19.85 8.10
N LYS A 57 -1.90 -20.62 8.68
CA LYS A 57 -1.88 -21.01 10.09
C LYS A 57 -0.60 -21.78 10.45
N GLY A 58 -0.20 -22.71 9.61
CA GLY A 58 1.02 -23.51 9.81
C GLY A 58 2.29 -22.64 9.76
N VAL A 59 2.35 -21.68 8.83
CA VAL A 59 3.47 -20.75 8.74
C VAL A 59 3.58 -19.89 10.00
N ILE A 60 2.49 -19.28 10.47
CA ILE A 60 2.50 -18.44 11.68
C ILE A 60 2.90 -19.29 12.91
N SER A 61 2.36 -20.49 13.05
CA SER A 61 2.68 -21.40 14.17
C SER A 61 4.15 -21.85 14.18
N LEU A 62 4.72 -22.10 12.99
CA LEU A 62 6.11 -22.51 12.82
C LEU A 62 7.09 -21.35 13.08
N THR A 63 6.79 -20.19 12.54
CA THR A 63 7.71 -19.06 12.50
C THR A 63 7.59 -18.13 13.71
N LYS A 64 6.42 -18.15 14.37
CA LYS A 64 6.09 -17.33 15.55
C LYS A 64 6.54 -15.87 15.38
N PRO A 65 6.01 -15.16 14.38
CA PRO A 65 6.47 -13.81 14.08
C PRO A 65 6.18 -12.86 15.24
N ASP A 66 7.11 -11.95 15.51
CA ASP A 66 6.94 -10.85 16.47
C ASP A 66 5.95 -9.81 15.95
N THR A 67 5.96 -9.61 14.64
CA THR A 67 5.10 -8.63 13.95
C THR A 67 4.62 -9.21 12.62
N ILE A 68 3.37 -8.94 12.26
CA ILE A 68 2.83 -9.18 10.92
C ILE A 68 2.69 -7.82 10.22
N MET A 69 3.22 -7.70 9.01
CA MET A 69 3.00 -6.56 8.12
C MET A 69 2.12 -7.00 6.94
N HIS A 70 0.93 -6.42 6.83
CA HIS A 70 -0.10 -6.92 5.93
C HIS A 70 -0.32 -6.01 4.72
N PHE A 71 0.24 -6.42 3.55
CA PHE A 71 0.09 -5.74 2.26
C PHE A 71 -0.78 -6.50 1.26
N ALA A 72 -1.01 -7.81 1.48
CA ALA A 72 -1.77 -8.62 0.55
C ALA A 72 -3.22 -8.13 0.44
N ALA A 73 -3.57 -7.54 -0.69
CA ALA A 73 -4.89 -7.01 -0.98
C ALA A 73 -5.12 -6.90 -2.50
N GLU A 74 -6.37 -6.93 -2.92
CA GLU A 74 -6.78 -6.37 -4.22
C GLU A 74 -6.85 -4.84 -4.05
N HIS A 75 -6.26 -4.07 -5.00
CA HIS A 75 -5.99 -2.65 -4.80
C HIS A 75 -6.50 -1.71 -5.91
N GLU A 76 -7.00 -2.24 -7.02
CA GLU A 76 -7.48 -1.44 -8.14
C GLU A 76 -8.88 -0.87 -7.85
N VAL A 77 -8.98 0.45 -7.62
CA VAL A 77 -10.24 1.12 -7.26
C VAL A 77 -11.32 0.89 -8.31
N ALA A 78 -11.01 1.09 -9.60
CA ALA A 78 -11.99 0.91 -10.68
C ALA A 78 -12.53 -0.53 -10.73
N ARG A 79 -11.65 -1.52 -10.64
CA ARG A 79 -12.04 -2.94 -10.63
C ARG A 79 -12.90 -3.29 -9.41
N SER A 80 -12.70 -2.62 -8.28
CA SER A 80 -13.53 -2.87 -7.10
C SER A 80 -15.01 -2.52 -7.33
N MET A 81 -15.30 -1.60 -8.23
CA MET A 81 -16.69 -1.24 -8.61
C MET A 81 -17.36 -2.33 -9.43
N GLU A 82 -16.58 -3.16 -10.14
CA GLU A 82 -17.07 -4.23 -11.01
C GLU A 82 -17.12 -5.59 -10.29
N GLU A 83 -16.16 -5.85 -9.40
CA GLU A 83 -16.00 -7.13 -8.68
C GLU A 83 -15.97 -6.91 -7.14
N PRO A 84 -17.00 -6.30 -6.51
CA PRO A 84 -16.95 -5.94 -5.08
C PRO A 84 -16.82 -7.14 -4.14
N ASP A 85 -17.43 -8.27 -4.49
CA ASP A 85 -17.36 -9.54 -3.76
C ASP A 85 -15.92 -10.03 -3.59
N ARG A 86 -15.11 -9.94 -4.64
CA ARG A 86 -13.69 -10.28 -4.62
C ARG A 86 -12.91 -9.42 -3.63
N TYR A 87 -13.22 -8.11 -3.55
CA TYR A 87 -12.54 -7.19 -2.64
C TYR A 87 -12.91 -7.46 -1.19
N TYR A 88 -14.18 -7.69 -0.89
CA TYR A 88 -14.59 -8.04 0.48
C TYR A 88 -14.05 -9.41 0.90
N TRP A 89 -14.07 -10.40 0.01
CA TRP A 89 -13.50 -11.71 0.32
C TRP A 89 -12.00 -11.60 0.61
N ASN A 90 -11.25 -11.02 -0.32
CA ASN A 90 -9.79 -10.99 -0.22
C ASN A 90 -9.30 -10.02 0.87
N ASN A 91 -9.83 -8.79 0.89
CA ASN A 91 -9.31 -7.74 1.77
C ASN A 91 -9.90 -7.78 3.19
N VAL A 92 -11.11 -8.33 3.38
CA VAL A 92 -11.76 -8.39 4.69
C VAL A 92 -11.76 -9.81 5.25
N SER A 93 -12.37 -10.77 4.55
CA SER A 93 -12.54 -12.13 5.09
C SER A 93 -11.20 -12.81 5.33
N ASN A 94 -10.26 -12.74 4.37
CA ASN A 94 -8.93 -13.33 4.53
C ASN A 94 -8.09 -12.58 5.59
N THR A 95 -8.29 -11.26 5.76
CA THR A 95 -7.65 -10.51 6.84
C THR A 95 -8.17 -10.94 8.22
N ILE A 96 -9.48 -11.17 8.38
CA ILE A 96 -10.05 -11.72 9.61
C ILE A 96 -9.43 -13.08 9.93
N ALA A 97 -9.32 -13.97 8.94
CA ALA A 97 -8.68 -15.28 9.13
C ALA A 97 -7.22 -15.15 9.56
N LEU A 98 -6.46 -14.23 8.93
CA LEU A 98 -5.09 -13.92 9.30
C LEU A 98 -4.98 -13.40 10.75
N LEU A 99 -5.85 -12.47 11.14
CA LEU A 99 -5.90 -11.91 12.50
C LEU A 99 -6.22 -12.99 13.55
N ASN A 100 -7.19 -13.89 13.27
CA ASN A 100 -7.49 -15.02 14.15
C ASN A 100 -6.25 -15.90 14.36
N HIS A 101 -5.54 -16.25 13.29
CA HIS A 101 -4.32 -17.04 13.40
C HIS A 101 -3.19 -16.28 14.11
N ALA A 102 -3.11 -14.96 13.94
CA ALA A 102 -2.14 -14.12 14.65
C ALA A 102 -2.37 -14.18 16.17
N VAL A 103 -3.59 -13.92 16.64
CA VAL A 103 -3.90 -13.94 18.09
C VAL A 103 -3.82 -15.34 18.69
N GLU A 104 -4.27 -16.39 17.98
CA GLU A 104 -4.14 -17.79 18.41
C GLU A 104 -2.68 -18.21 18.65
N ASN A 105 -1.73 -17.62 17.90
CA ASN A 105 -0.28 -17.92 17.99
C ASN A 105 0.51 -16.89 18.81
N GLY A 106 -0.18 -15.93 19.45
CA GLY A 106 0.43 -14.97 20.37
C GLY A 106 1.20 -13.83 19.71
N VAL A 107 0.97 -13.55 18.42
CA VAL A 107 1.49 -12.37 17.73
C VAL A 107 0.99 -11.12 18.44
N LYS A 108 1.90 -10.16 18.70
CA LYS A 108 1.58 -8.98 19.49
C LYS A 108 1.35 -7.73 18.65
N ASN A 109 2.01 -7.62 17.50
CA ASN A 109 2.03 -6.41 16.70
C ASN A 109 1.58 -6.67 15.26
N PHE A 110 0.76 -5.77 14.75
CA PHE A 110 0.23 -5.83 13.39
C PHE A 110 0.36 -4.47 12.70
N VAL A 111 1.04 -4.40 11.55
CA VAL A 111 1.14 -3.18 10.75
C VAL A 111 0.30 -3.37 9.49
N PHE A 112 -0.67 -2.51 9.32
CA PHE A 112 -1.66 -2.62 8.24
C PHE A 112 -1.44 -1.57 7.15
N SER A 113 -1.34 -2.04 5.92
CA SER A 113 -1.36 -1.24 4.71
C SER A 113 -2.78 -0.76 4.43
N SER A 114 -3.16 0.40 5.00
CA SER A 114 -4.42 1.05 4.72
C SER A 114 -4.31 1.97 3.48
N SER A 115 -5.20 2.93 3.31
CA SER A 115 -5.24 3.82 2.14
C SER A 115 -6.00 5.10 2.44
N SER A 116 -5.60 6.22 1.83
CA SER A 116 -6.38 7.45 1.81
C SER A 116 -7.78 7.30 1.21
N SER A 117 -8.02 6.24 0.43
CA SER A 117 -9.35 5.91 -0.12
C SER A 117 -10.43 5.68 0.94
N VAL A 118 -10.07 5.54 2.23
CA VAL A 118 -11.01 5.47 3.35
C VAL A 118 -11.75 6.79 3.57
N TYR A 119 -11.15 7.91 3.18
CA TYR A 119 -11.75 9.24 3.31
C TYR A 119 -12.81 9.53 2.24
N GLY A 120 -12.70 8.90 1.06
CA GLY A 120 -13.59 9.14 -0.06
C GLY A 120 -13.30 10.44 -0.81
N ASP A 121 -14.34 11.18 -1.15
CA ASP A 121 -14.25 12.47 -1.86
C ASP A 121 -14.04 13.60 -0.84
N ILE A 122 -12.80 14.02 -0.69
CA ILE A 122 -12.37 15.00 0.32
C ILE A 122 -12.42 16.39 -0.31
N GLN A 123 -13.00 17.35 0.43
CA GLN A 123 -13.08 18.75 0.01
C GLN A 123 -12.13 19.66 0.81
N ASP A 124 -11.75 19.25 2.02
CA ASP A 124 -10.88 20.02 2.91
C ASP A 124 -9.47 19.46 2.91
N PHE A 125 -8.48 20.29 2.65
CA PHE A 125 -7.06 19.95 2.61
C PHE A 125 -6.25 20.84 3.58
N PRO A 126 -5.15 20.31 4.19
CA PRO A 126 -4.70 18.93 4.13
C PRO A 126 -5.60 17.97 4.93
N THR A 127 -5.77 16.74 4.41
CA THR A 127 -6.52 15.69 5.10
C THR A 127 -5.76 15.19 6.33
N THR A 128 -6.42 15.20 7.48
CA THR A 128 -5.85 14.68 8.73
C THR A 128 -6.50 13.35 9.11
N GLU A 129 -5.93 12.65 10.10
CA GLU A 129 -6.46 11.38 10.60
C GLU A 129 -7.84 11.50 11.22
N ASP A 130 -8.20 12.69 11.73
CA ASP A 130 -9.50 13.02 12.30
C ASP A 130 -10.59 13.24 11.23
N THR A 131 -10.21 13.35 9.95
CA THR A 131 -11.15 13.47 8.85
C THR A 131 -12.08 12.23 8.81
N PRO A 132 -13.41 12.41 8.79
CA PRO A 132 -14.36 11.31 8.79
C PRO A 132 -14.15 10.34 7.62
N LYS A 133 -14.23 9.04 7.90
CA LYS A 133 -14.18 8.01 6.86
C LYS A 133 -15.50 8.00 6.08
N ALA A 134 -15.43 8.20 4.76
CA ALA A 134 -16.58 8.21 3.84
C ALA A 134 -16.23 7.53 2.49
N PRO A 135 -15.76 6.26 2.50
CA PRO A 135 -15.24 5.61 1.30
C PRO A 135 -16.32 5.47 0.21
N VAL A 136 -15.99 5.88 -1.01
CA VAL A 136 -16.89 5.86 -2.18
C VAL A 136 -16.73 4.59 -3.03
N SER A 137 -15.71 3.76 -2.77
CA SER A 137 -15.46 2.51 -3.49
C SER A 137 -15.45 1.29 -2.58
N PRO A 138 -15.74 0.07 -3.09
CA PRO A 138 -15.57 -1.16 -2.32
C PRO A 138 -14.13 -1.38 -1.82
N TYR A 139 -13.12 -0.96 -2.59
CA TYR A 139 -11.73 -0.97 -2.12
C TYR A 139 -11.54 -0.10 -0.87
N GLY A 140 -11.89 1.18 -0.93
CA GLY A 140 -11.77 2.09 0.22
C GLY A 140 -12.58 1.61 1.42
N ARG A 141 -13.81 1.10 1.17
CA ARG A 141 -14.66 0.52 2.21
C ARG A 141 -14.04 -0.72 2.84
N SER A 142 -13.41 -1.61 2.05
CA SER A 142 -12.72 -2.78 2.59
C SER A 142 -11.56 -2.41 3.53
N LYS A 143 -10.80 -1.35 3.20
CA LYS A 143 -9.73 -0.82 4.06
C LYS A 143 -10.29 -0.24 5.35
N SER A 144 -11.35 0.59 5.26
CA SER A 144 -12.03 1.17 6.42
C SER A 144 -12.58 0.10 7.38
N ILE A 145 -13.21 -0.96 6.85
CA ILE A 145 -13.72 -2.08 7.66
C ILE A 145 -12.59 -2.78 8.42
N VAL A 146 -11.43 -2.99 7.79
CA VAL A 146 -10.29 -3.64 8.46
C VAL A 146 -9.72 -2.76 9.56
N GLU A 147 -9.67 -1.44 9.41
CA GLU A 147 -9.28 -0.54 10.50
C GLU A 147 -10.20 -0.68 11.73
N ASP A 148 -11.52 -0.77 11.52
CA ASP A 148 -12.49 -0.97 12.60
C ASP A 148 -12.30 -2.36 13.26
N ILE A 149 -12.07 -3.41 12.46
CA ILE A 149 -11.77 -4.76 12.96
C ILE A 149 -10.49 -4.77 13.79
N LEU A 150 -9.43 -4.07 13.38
CA LEU A 150 -8.18 -3.99 14.13
C LEU A 150 -8.40 -3.37 15.52
N GLN A 151 -9.24 -2.34 15.62
CA GLN A 151 -9.62 -1.76 16.92
C GLN A 151 -10.36 -2.77 17.80
N ASP A 152 -11.27 -3.58 17.22
CA ASP A 152 -11.95 -4.65 17.96
C ASP A 152 -10.97 -5.72 18.44
N TYR A 153 -9.99 -6.11 17.61
CA TYR A 153 -8.97 -7.10 17.98
C TYR A 153 -8.01 -6.57 19.07
N LYS A 154 -7.69 -5.26 19.04
CA LYS A 154 -6.97 -4.61 20.15
C LYS A 154 -7.74 -4.75 21.46
N ASN A 155 -9.04 -4.40 21.43
CA ASN A 155 -9.89 -4.38 22.61
C ASN A 155 -10.12 -5.79 23.19
N ALA A 156 -10.36 -6.78 22.32
CA ALA A 156 -10.71 -8.15 22.73
C ALA A 156 -9.50 -9.02 23.06
N PHE A 157 -8.39 -8.87 22.34
CA PHE A 157 -7.25 -9.79 22.39
C PHE A 157 -5.92 -9.12 22.73
N GLY A 158 -5.86 -7.78 22.83
CA GLY A 158 -4.65 -7.04 23.10
C GLY A 158 -3.65 -7.05 21.93
N LEU A 159 -4.13 -7.22 20.68
CA LEU A 159 -3.31 -7.10 19.48
C LEU A 159 -3.02 -5.62 19.22
N ASN A 160 -1.77 -5.20 19.35
CA ASN A 160 -1.39 -3.83 19.01
C ASN A 160 -1.31 -3.67 17.48
N TYR A 161 -1.72 -2.50 16.98
CA TYR A 161 -1.66 -2.24 15.56
C TYR A 161 -1.24 -0.81 15.22
N VAL A 162 -0.65 -0.66 14.04
CA VAL A 162 -0.57 0.62 13.32
C VAL A 162 -1.19 0.42 11.93
N ALA A 163 -2.10 1.32 11.55
CA ALA A 163 -2.63 1.38 10.18
C ALA A 163 -2.05 2.61 9.47
N LEU A 164 -1.47 2.41 8.28
CA LEU A 164 -0.87 3.48 7.50
C LEU A 164 -1.74 3.79 6.29
N ARG A 165 -2.36 4.98 6.28
CA ARG A 165 -3.16 5.51 5.17
C ARG A 165 -2.25 6.29 4.24
N TYR A 166 -1.74 5.65 3.22
CA TYR A 166 -0.93 6.37 2.23
C TYR A 166 -1.73 6.72 0.97
N PHE A 167 -1.26 7.76 0.30
CA PHE A 167 -1.88 8.31 -0.90
C PHE A 167 -1.34 7.59 -2.15
N ASN A 168 -0.67 8.26 -3.07
CA ASN A 168 -0.23 7.63 -4.30
C ASN A 168 1.23 7.21 -4.23
N ALA A 169 1.49 5.92 -4.08
CA ALA A 169 2.85 5.40 -4.07
C ALA A 169 3.51 5.58 -5.44
N ALA A 170 4.71 6.17 -5.46
CA ALA A 170 5.50 6.41 -6.67
C ALA A 170 6.99 6.12 -6.43
N GLY A 171 7.78 6.05 -7.48
CA GLY A 171 9.24 5.89 -7.40
C GLY A 171 9.70 4.44 -7.36
N ALA A 172 10.99 4.26 -7.09
CA ALA A 172 11.68 2.98 -7.03
C ALA A 172 12.74 3.01 -5.91
N CYS A 173 13.34 1.86 -5.60
CA CYS A 173 14.45 1.81 -4.67
C CYS A 173 15.61 2.68 -5.16
N PRO A 174 16.26 3.48 -4.29
CA PRO A 174 17.38 4.33 -4.69
C PRO A 174 18.55 3.57 -5.34
N ASP A 175 18.72 2.30 -5.02
CA ASP A 175 19.74 1.42 -5.61
C ASP A 175 19.27 0.69 -6.89
N ASN A 176 18.07 1.00 -7.39
CA ASN A 176 17.44 0.41 -8.58
C ASN A 176 17.20 -1.10 -8.51
N THR A 177 17.26 -1.72 -7.33
CA THR A 177 17.04 -3.17 -7.18
C THR A 177 15.56 -3.56 -7.06
N HIS A 178 14.69 -2.58 -6.77
CA HIS A 178 13.25 -2.80 -6.60
C HIS A 178 12.42 -1.60 -7.09
N GLY A 179 11.30 -1.87 -7.73
CA GLY A 179 10.38 -0.87 -8.25
C GLY A 179 9.02 -1.45 -8.63
N TYR A 180 8.24 -0.69 -9.38
CA TYR A 180 6.95 -1.14 -9.88
C TYR A 180 7.15 -2.19 -10.98
N MET A 181 6.64 -3.41 -10.74
CA MET A 181 6.91 -4.58 -11.60
C MET A 181 5.63 -5.28 -12.09
N GLN A 182 4.48 -4.62 -12.02
CA GLN A 182 3.25 -5.18 -12.58
C GLN A 182 3.22 -4.98 -14.09
N GLU A 183 2.83 -6.02 -14.84
CA GLU A 183 2.72 -5.97 -16.31
C GLU A 183 1.74 -4.88 -16.77
N LYS A 184 0.63 -4.71 -16.04
CA LYS A 184 -0.34 -3.65 -16.28
C LYS A 184 -0.18 -2.56 -15.24
N ALA A 185 0.40 -1.43 -15.63
CA ALA A 185 0.48 -0.26 -14.78
C ALA A 185 -0.91 0.39 -14.63
N SER A 186 -1.31 0.68 -13.39
CA SER A 186 -2.57 1.35 -13.06
C SER A 186 -2.39 2.76 -12.52
N HIS A 187 -1.16 3.12 -12.14
CA HIS A 187 -0.81 4.44 -11.59
C HIS A 187 -0.06 5.28 -12.62
N ILE A 188 -0.21 6.60 -12.56
CA ILE A 188 0.27 7.52 -13.59
C ILE A 188 1.79 7.43 -13.80
N VAL A 189 2.59 7.45 -12.73
CA VAL A 189 4.06 7.43 -12.84
C VAL A 189 4.58 6.17 -13.55
N PRO A 190 4.22 4.92 -13.16
CA PRO A 190 4.63 3.75 -13.90
C PRO A 190 4.02 3.66 -15.31
N ILE A 191 2.83 4.25 -15.58
CA ILE A 191 2.28 4.36 -16.93
C ILE A 191 3.17 5.22 -17.80
N ILE A 192 3.55 6.43 -17.33
CA ILE A 192 4.43 7.32 -18.07
C ILE A 192 5.79 6.65 -18.34
N CYS A 193 6.41 6.03 -17.31
CA CYS A 193 7.68 5.32 -17.46
C CYS A 193 7.61 4.25 -18.56
N ARG A 194 6.56 3.42 -18.53
CA ARG A 194 6.36 2.37 -19.54
C ARG A 194 6.14 2.95 -20.92
N ASN A 195 5.28 3.97 -21.04
CA ASN A 195 4.94 4.57 -22.32
C ASN A 195 6.16 5.26 -22.96
N VAL A 196 6.97 5.96 -22.16
CA VAL A 196 8.22 6.54 -22.65
C VAL A 196 9.19 5.46 -23.18
N LEU A 197 9.32 4.34 -22.44
CA LEU A 197 10.19 3.24 -22.86
C LEU A 197 9.69 2.51 -24.14
N ASN A 198 8.38 2.49 -24.35
CA ASN A 198 7.75 1.81 -25.48
C ASN A 198 7.40 2.76 -26.66
N GLU A 199 7.72 4.04 -26.55
CA GLU A 199 7.30 5.07 -27.52
C GLU A 199 5.77 5.14 -27.68
N GLU A 200 5.04 4.97 -26.58
CA GLU A 200 3.57 4.99 -26.51
C GLU A 200 3.07 6.34 -25.96
N VAL A 201 1.87 6.75 -26.40
CA VAL A 201 1.23 8.00 -25.97
C VAL A 201 0.56 7.81 -24.61
N THR A 202 0.79 8.74 -23.67
CA THR A 202 0.14 8.75 -22.36
C THR A 202 -1.19 9.51 -22.42
N SER A 203 -2.27 8.89 -21.95
CA SER A 203 -3.57 9.55 -21.84
C SER A 203 -3.67 10.31 -20.51
N VAL A 204 -3.93 11.61 -20.58
CA VAL A 204 -4.27 12.49 -19.46
C VAL A 204 -5.79 12.60 -19.40
N TYR A 205 -6.38 12.15 -18.30
CA TYR A 205 -7.84 12.07 -18.14
C TYR A 205 -8.40 13.29 -17.41
N GLY A 206 -9.22 14.07 -18.09
CA GLY A 206 -9.83 15.31 -17.60
C GLY A 206 -8.90 16.53 -17.74
N MET A 207 -9.49 17.62 -18.24
CA MET A 207 -8.88 18.93 -18.38
C MET A 207 -9.79 20.03 -17.83
N ASP A 208 -10.80 19.62 -17.11
CA ASP A 208 -11.91 20.44 -16.65
C ASP A 208 -12.13 20.33 -15.13
N TYR A 209 -11.11 19.85 -14.40
CA TYR A 209 -11.11 19.87 -12.95
C TYR A 209 -10.92 21.31 -12.44
N ASP A 210 -11.49 21.61 -11.27
CA ASP A 210 -11.29 22.90 -10.60
C ASP A 210 -9.91 22.93 -9.91
N THR A 211 -8.88 22.96 -10.74
CA THR A 211 -7.46 22.95 -10.38
C THR A 211 -6.69 23.97 -11.21
N PRO A 212 -5.50 24.42 -10.82
CA PRO A 212 -4.76 25.47 -11.55
C PRO A 212 -4.50 25.20 -13.03
N ASP A 213 -4.34 23.92 -13.43
CA ASP A 213 -4.05 23.53 -14.81
C ASP A 213 -5.16 22.65 -15.43
N GLY A 214 -6.26 22.47 -14.72
CA GLY A 214 -7.41 21.67 -15.15
C GLY A 214 -7.24 20.17 -15.02
N THR A 215 -6.07 19.66 -14.64
CA THR A 215 -5.83 18.23 -14.43
C THR A 215 -5.96 17.83 -12.96
N ALA A 216 -6.18 16.55 -12.69
CA ALA A 216 -6.34 16.04 -11.32
C ALA A 216 -5.06 16.22 -10.50
N ILE A 217 -5.21 16.62 -9.23
CA ILE A 217 -4.11 16.76 -8.27
C ILE A 217 -4.07 15.54 -7.35
N ARG A 218 -2.88 15.03 -7.07
CA ARG A 218 -2.66 13.89 -6.16
C ARG A 218 -1.44 14.12 -5.29
N ASP A 219 -1.50 13.66 -4.04
CA ASP A 219 -0.31 13.54 -3.20
C ASP A 219 0.46 12.28 -3.61
N TYR A 220 1.69 12.46 -4.09
CA TYR A 220 2.59 11.37 -4.47
C TYR A 220 3.64 11.17 -3.38
N THR A 221 3.62 9.98 -2.76
CA THR A 221 4.56 9.61 -1.72
C THR A 221 5.56 8.61 -2.28
N HIS A 222 6.85 8.83 -2.03
CA HIS A 222 7.87 7.91 -2.53
C HIS A 222 7.74 6.54 -1.84
N VAL A 223 7.82 5.44 -2.62
CA VAL A 223 7.64 4.09 -2.11
C VAL A 223 8.65 3.71 -1.02
N PHE A 224 9.85 4.30 -1.07
CA PHE A 224 10.86 4.14 -0.03
C PHE A 224 10.43 4.77 1.30
N ASP A 225 9.80 5.94 1.27
CA ASP A 225 9.29 6.62 2.47
C ASP A 225 8.11 5.86 3.07
N ILE A 226 7.21 5.32 2.23
CA ILE A 226 6.13 4.42 2.68
C ILE A 226 6.74 3.19 3.35
N ALA A 227 7.75 2.57 2.77
CA ALA A 227 8.41 1.40 3.37
C ALA A 227 9.09 1.75 4.70
N THR A 228 9.78 2.89 4.77
CA THR A 228 10.40 3.38 6.01
C THR A 228 9.35 3.63 7.09
N ALA A 229 8.17 4.18 6.75
CA ALA A 229 7.07 4.35 7.69
C ALA A 229 6.57 3.02 8.27
N HIS A 230 6.56 1.93 7.48
CA HIS A 230 6.22 0.60 7.99
C HIS A 230 7.26 0.07 8.99
N LEU A 231 8.56 0.27 8.73
CA LEU A 231 9.62 -0.08 9.67
C LEU A 231 9.52 0.76 10.94
N ALA A 232 9.32 2.07 10.82
CA ALA A 232 9.11 2.96 11.96
C ALA A 232 7.90 2.53 12.81
N SER A 233 6.80 2.09 12.17
CA SER A 233 5.63 1.55 12.88
C SER A 233 5.94 0.28 13.65
N MET A 234 6.75 -0.62 13.09
CA MET A 234 7.22 -1.82 13.78
C MET A 234 8.06 -1.48 15.02
N HIS A 235 8.99 -0.55 14.87
CA HIS A 235 9.81 -0.08 16.01
C HIS A 235 8.95 0.61 17.06
N TYR A 236 8.06 1.52 16.66
CA TYR A 236 7.13 2.21 17.54
C TYR A 236 6.30 1.23 18.40
N LEU A 237 5.69 0.22 17.79
CA LEU A 237 4.95 -0.81 18.52
C LEU A 237 5.87 -1.68 19.38
N GLY A 238 7.07 -1.98 18.90
CA GLY A 238 8.08 -2.75 19.63
C GLY A 238 8.59 -2.06 20.90
N ASP A 239 8.62 -0.74 20.89
CA ASP A 239 9.01 0.12 22.03
C ASP A 239 7.83 0.43 22.97
N GLY A 240 6.68 -0.18 22.76
CA GLY A 240 5.49 -0.02 23.60
C GLY A 240 4.57 1.13 23.18
N GLY A 241 4.69 1.61 21.95
CA GLY A 241 3.77 2.59 21.38
C GLY A 241 2.33 2.05 21.32
N GLU A 242 1.37 2.94 21.48
CA GLU A 242 -0.05 2.57 21.42
C GLU A 242 -0.53 2.37 19.98
N SER A 243 -1.59 1.56 19.83
CA SER A 243 -2.21 1.38 18.52
C SER A 243 -2.76 2.68 17.99
N ASP A 244 -2.48 2.98 16.73
CA ASP A 244 -2.87 4.23 16.09
C ASP A 244 -2.97 4.09 14.57
N ILE A 245 -3.48 5.16 13.93
CA ILE A 245 -3.61 5.31 12.49
C ILE A 245 -2.82 6.56 12.08
N PHE A 246 -2.02 6.45 11.01
CA PHE A 246 -1.23 7.57 10.50
C PHE A 246 -1.42 7.77 9.01
N ASN A 247 -1.53 9.01 8.58
CA ASN A 247 -1.43 9.39 7.18
C ASN A 247 0.04 9.42 6.74
N ILE A 248 0.30 8.87 5.56
CA ILE A 248 1.63 8.91 4.94
C ILE A 248 1.51 9.60 3.59
N GLY A 249 1.83 10.86 3.57
CA GLY A 249 1.77 11.76 2.41
C GLY A 249 2.80 12.87 2.53
N ASN A 250 2.98 13.65 1.46
CA ASN A 250 3.82 14.84 1.47
C ASN A 250 3.07 16.07 2.01
N GLY A 251 1.73 16.02 2.07
CA GLY A 251 0.88 17.16 2.41
C GLY A 251 0.76 18.20 1.29
N GLU A 252 1.44 17.99 0.17
CA GLU A 252 1.36 18.82 -1.03
C GLU A 252 0.92 17.95 -2.22
N GLY A 253 -0.03 18.44 -3.00
CA GLY A 253 -0.47 17.74 -4.21
C GLY A 253 0.33 18.16 -5.43
N SER A 254 0.47 17.26 -6.40
CA SER A 254 0.97 17.57 -7.74
C SER A 254 -0.07 17.20 -8.79
N SER A 255 -0.24 18.06 -9.78
CA SER A 255 -1.12 17.81 -10.91
C SER A 255 -0.52 16.78 -11.87
N VAL A 256 -1.36 16.21 -12.75
CA VAL A 256 -0.85 15.28 -13.78
C VAL A 256 0.10 15.99 -14.74
N LEU A 257 -0.13 17.26 -15.10
CA LEU A 257 0.77 18.03 -15.94
C LEU A 257 2.09 18.35 -15.24
N GLU A 258 2.07 18.63 -13.93
CA GLU A 258 3.31 18.79 -13.15
C GLU A 258 4.15 17.52 -13.12
N VAL A 259 3.51 16.33 -13.03
CA VAL A 259 4.23 15.05 -13.14
C VAL A 259 4.88 14.89 -14.52
N LEU A 260 4.19 15.22 -15.62
CA LEU A 260 4.76 15.19 -16.97
C LEU A 260 5.94 16.15 -17.11
N ASN A 261 5.80 17.37 -16.59
CA ASN A 261 6.87 18.37 -16.59
C ASN A 261 8.10 17.90 -15.76
N ALA A 262 7.85 17.20 -14.64
CA ALA A 262 8.93 16.60 -13.86
C ALA A 262 9.68 15.53 -14.65
N PHE A 263 8.96 14.71 -15.44
CA PHE A 263 9.58 13.76 -16.37
C PHE A 263 10.45 14.45 -17.41
N GLU A 264 9.94 15.50 -18.06
CA GLU A 264 10.72 16.28 -19.01
C GLU A 264 12.00 16.85 -18.39
N LYS A 265 11.88 17.43 -17.21
CA LYS A 265 13.01 17.99 -16.46
C LYS A 265 14.11 16.97 -16.18
N VAL A 266 13.74 15.73 -15.88
CA VAL A 266 14.66 14.65 -15.51
C VAL A 266 15.25 13.97 -16.74
N THR A 267 14.44 13.73 -17.77
CA THR A 267 14.82 12.95 -18.96
C THR A 267 15.28 13.80 -20.12
N GLY A 268 15.00 15.10 -20.11
CA GLY A 268 15.22 16.02 -21.23
C GLY A 268 14.20 15.92 -22.36
N GLN A 269 13.17 15.09 -22.18
CA GLN A 269 12.13 14.87 -23.19
C GLN A 269 10.75 14.85 -22.55
N MET A 270 9.83 15.68 -23.08
CA MET A 270 8.43 15.65 -22.69
C MET A 270 7.79 14.33 -23.13
N PRO A 271 7.16 13.54 -22.23
CA PRO A 271 6.42 12.35 -22.61
C PRO A 271 5.30 12.68 -23.59
N GLU A 272 5.19 11.93 -24.68
CA GLU A 272 4.05 12.08 -25.59
C GLU A 272 2.74 11.83 -24.84
N HIS A 273 1.80 12.78 -24.94
CA HIS A 273 0.52 12.67 -24.24
C HIS A 273 -0.63 13.25 -25.04
N THR A 274 -1.83 12.79 -24.70
CA THR A 274 -3.10 13.28 -25.28
C THR A 274 -4.11 13.43 -24.15
N PHE A 275 -5.09 14.31 -24.36
CA PHE A 275 -6.14 14.55 -23.39
C PHE A 275 -7.39 13.72 -23.72
N ALA A 276 -7.99 13.12 -22.69
CA ALA A 276 -9.19 12.31 -22.77
C ALA A 276 -10.24 12.79 -21.74
N SER A 277 -11.49 12.36 -21.89
CA SER A 277 -12.54 12.62 -20.91
C SER A 277 -12.19 12.05 -19.54
N ARG A 278 -12.76 12.63 -18.45
CA ARG A 278 -12.59 12.11 -17.08
C ARG A 278 -12.92 10.62 -17.00
N ARG A 279 -12.18 9.90 -16.17
CA ARG A 279 -12.55 8.53 -15.78
C ARG A 279 -13.72 8.56 -14.81
N ALA A 280 -14.61 7.59 -14.90
CA ALA A 280 -15.68 7.43 -13.92
C ALA A 280 -15.07 7.11 -12.52
N GLY A 281 -15.45 7.92 -11.54
CA GLY A 281 -15.01 7.76 -10.16
C GLY A 281 -13.63 8.35 -9.81
N ASP A 282 -12.99 9.11 -10.71
CA ASP A 282 -11.79 9.89 -10.38
C ASP A 282 -12.21 11.22 -9.74
N PRO A 283 -11.84 11.51 -8.47
CA PRO A 283 -12.02 12.84 -7.86
C PRO A 283 -11.07 13.86 -8.51
N PRO A 284 -11.31 15.17 -8.28
CA PRO A 284 -10.44 16.25 -8.75
C PRO A 284 -9.01 16.19 -8.21
#